data_6afd166ef2a7ae937a579cf69685a556
#
_entry.id   6afd166ef2a7ae937a579cf69685a556
#
_cell.length_a   1.000
_cell.length_b   1.000
_cell.length_c   1.000
_cell.angle_alpha   90.00
_cell.angle_beta   90.00
_cell.angle_gamma   90.00
#
_symmetry.space_group_name_H-M   'P 1'
#
loop_
_entity.id
_entity.type
_entity.pdbx_description
1 polymer ?
#
loop_
_entity_poly.entity_id
_entity_poly.type
_entity_poly.pdbx_seq_one_letter_code
_entity_poly.pdbx_strand_id
1 'polypeptide(L)'
;MKLKIYTDGACSGNPGKGGWAAIIIYNNLNQLSISGSEDETTNNRMELMAPIMALKKIKKKSEIVIYTDSKYVKDGITDWIKKWKSNDWKNSNKKLVKNKDLWIKLDDSCQKHKVNWKWVKAHAGNKYNNLVDELAVL
;
A
#
# COMPACT_ATOMS: atom_id res chain seq x y z
N MET A 1 -2.57 19.32 -6.47
CA MET A 1 -1.65 19.15 -5.34
C MET A 1 -0.77 17.94 -5.64
N LYS A 2 0.51 18.04 -5.32
CA LYS A 2 1.46 16.92 -5.52
C LYS A 2 1.90 16.39 -4.18
N LEU A 3 1.71 15.09 -3.96
CA LEU A 3 2.01 14.44 -2.71
C LEU A 3 2.92 13.24 -2.91
N LYS A 4 3.68 12.91 -1.86
CA LYS A 4 4.47 11.68 -1.81
C LYS A 4 3.98 10.85 -0.63
N ILE A 5 3.87 9.54 -0.83
CA ILE A 5 3.49 8.62 0.23
C ILE A 5 4.51 7.50 0.30
N TYR A 6 5.02 7.23 1.49
CA TYR A 6 5.87 6.07 1.77
C TYR A 6 5.06 5.09 2.59
N THR A 7 5.10 3.81 2.23
CA THR A 7 4.28 2.78 2.87
C THR A 7 5.12 1.58 3.23
N ASP A 8 4.70 0.86 4.27
CA ASP A 8 5.27 -0.43 4.63
C ASP A 8 4.25 -1.26 5.40
N GLY A 9 4.42 -2.57 5.35
CA GLY A 9 3.66 -3.52 6.13
C GLY A 9 4.55 -4.65 6.59
N ALA A 10 4.28 -5.17 7.76
CA ALA A 10 5.05 -6.25 8.35
C ALA A 10 4.14 -7.20 9.11
N CYS A 11 4.58 -8.44 9.25
CA CYS A 11 3.84 -9.45 9.98
C CYS A 11 4.81 -10.37 10.71
N SER A 12 4.57 -10.61 12.00
CA SER A 12 5.37 -11.54 12.78
C SER A 12 4.73 -12.94 12.71
N GLY A 13 5.20 -13.74 11.76
CA GLY A 13 4.51 -14.97 11.35
C GLY A 13 3.60 -14.67 10.17
N ASN A 14 3.16 -15.67 9.46
CA ASN A 14 2.39 -15.45 8.23
C ASN A 14 1.41 -16.61 8.03
N PRO A 15 0.20 -16.62 8.66
CA PRO A 15 -0.40 -15.47 9.37
C PRO A 15 0.12 -15.25 10.77
N GLY A 16 -0.16 -14.05 11.30
CA GLY A 16 0.22 -13.68 12.64
C GLY A 16 -0.10 -12.21 12.90
N LYS A 17 0.43 -11.68 13.97
CA LYS A 17 0.29 -10.28 14.31
C LYS A 17 1.00 -9.42 13.30
N GLY A 18 0.36 -8.38 12.79
CA GLY A 18 0.96 -7.50 11.79
C GLY A 18 0.67 -6.03 12.02
N GLY A 19 1.44 -5.19 11.34
CA GLY A 19 1.28 -3.75 11.36
C GLY A 19 1.53 -3.14 10.00
N TRP A 20 0.95 -1.98 9.78
CA TRP A 20 1.16 -1.19 8.58
C TRP A 20 1.43 0.24 8.96
N ALA A 21 2.14 0.95 8.11
CA ALA A 21 2.44 2.36 8.33
C ALA A 21 2.53 3.11 7.01
N ALA A 22 2.24 4.40 7.05
CA ALA A 22 2.40 5.28 5.91
C ALA A 22 2.81 6.68 6.38
N ILE A 23 3.63 7.33 5.57
CA ILE A 23 4.00 8.73 5.78
C ILE A 23 3.56 9.50 4.55
N ILE A 24 2.69 10.48 4.75
CA ILE A 24 2.18 11.35 3.68
C ILE A 24 2.95 12.66 3.76
N ILE A 25 3.62 13.02 2.69
CA ILE A 25 4.40 14.25 2.63
C ILE A 25 3.66 15.25 1.74
N TYR A 26 3.13 16.30 2.37
CA TYR A 26 2.40 17.36 1.67
C TYR A 26 3.36 18.39 1.07
N ASN A 27 4.43 18.70 1.81
CA ASN A 27 5.52 19.58 1.36
C ASN A 27 6.70 19.42 2.33
N ASN A 28 7.74 20.22 2.15
CA ASN A 28 8.96 20.11 2.98
C ASN A 28 8.73 20.33 4.47
N LEU A 29 7.64 21.00 4.85
CA LEU A 29 7.35 21.36 6.24
C LEU A 29 6.20 20.55 6.84
N ASN A 30 5.39 19.90 6.03
CA ASN A 30 4.18 19.22 6.48
C ASN A 30 4.17 17.76 6.07
N GLN A 31 4.12 16.89 7.07
CA GLN A 31 3.97 15.45 6.86
C GLN A 31 3.03 14.87 7.89
N LEU A 32 2.41 13.76 7.55
CA LEU A 32 1.52 13.02 8.44
C LEU A 32 1.94 11.57 8.45
N SER A 33 2.18 11.05 9.65
CA SER A 33 2.48 9.62 9.85
C SER A 33 1.24 8.93 10.39
N ILE A 34 0.86 7.81 9.79
CA ILE A 34 -0.25 6.99 10.26
C ILE A 34 0.21 5.54 10.36
N SER A 35 -0.38 4.80 11.28
CA SER A 35 -0.07 3.38 11.45
C SER A 35 -1.25 2.65 12.05
N GLY A 36 -1.25 1.34 11.94
CA GLY A 36 -2.26 0.48 12.53
C GLY A 36 -1.73 -0.93 12.67
N SER A 37 -2.49 -1.76 13.36
CA SER A 37 -2.11 -3.16 13.58
C SER A 37 -3.33 -4.05 13.51
N GLU A 38 -3.08 -5.35 13.26
CA GLU A 38 -4.10 -6.37 13.28
C GLU A 38 -3.56 -7.61 13.99
N ASP A 39 -4.44 -8.30 14.75
CA ASP A 39 -4.02 -9.44 15.56
C ASP A 39 -3.70 -10.67 14.72
N GLU A 40 -4.40 -10.85 13.61
CA GLU A 40 -4.15 -11.97 12.72
C GLU A 40 -4.28 -11.53 11.27
N THR A 41 -3.13 -11.49 10.57
CA THR A 41 -3.07 -11.00 9.21
C THR A 41 -1.88 -11.61 8.49
N THR A 42 -1.57 -11.11 7.30
CA THR A 42 -0.40 -11.55 6.52
C THR A 42 0.43 -10.33 6.12
N ASN A 43 1.67 -10.58 5.74
CA ASN A 43 2.55 -9.53 5.26
C ASN A 43 1.94 -8.79 4.06
N ASN A 44 1.41 -9.54 3.08
CA ASN A 44 0.81 -8.92 1.88
C ASN A 44 -0.41 -8.06 2.21
N ARG A 45 -1.25 -8.50 3.16
CA ARG A 45 -2.39 -7.68 3.57
C ARG A 45 -1.95 -6.37 4.22
N MET A 46 -0.90 -6.40 5.04
CA MET A 46 -0.38 -5.18 5.67
C MET A 46 0.25 -4.23 4.65
N GLU A 47 0.93 -4.78 3.66
CA GLU A 47 1.49 -3.99 2.55
C GLU A 47 0.39 -3.31 1.72
N LEU A 48 -0.77 -3.94 1.57
CA LEU A 48 -1.94 -3.36 0.90
C LEU A 48 -2.66 -2.32 1.77
N MET A 49 -2.77 -2.59 3.07
CA MET A 49 -3.48 -1.70 3.99
C MET A 49 -2.83 -0.32 4.08
N ALA A 50 -1.50 -0.25 4.06
CA ALA A 50 -0.79 1.01 4.22
C ALA A 50 -1.19 2.04 3.15
N PRO A 51 -1.10 1.74 1.84
CA PRO A 51 -1.53 2.73 0.84
C PRO A 51 -3.03 2.99 0.85
N ILE A 52 -3.86 2.00 1.17
CA ILE A 52 -5.32 2.20 1.27
C ILE A 52 -5.62 3.25 2.34
N MET A 53 -5.05 3.09 3.52
CA MET A 53 -5.32 3.99 4.64
C MET A 53 -4.73 5.38 4.41
N ALA A 54 -3.57 5.46 3.75
CA ALA A 54 -2.97 6.74 3.38
C ALA A 54 -3.84 7.51 2.40
N LEU A 55 -4.34 6.84 1.35
CA LEU A 55 -5.18 7.48 0.35
C LEU A 55 -6.50 7.96 0.93
N LYS A 56 -7.04 7.27 1.94
CA LYS A 56 -8.25 7.71 2.63
C LYS A 56 -8.08 9.05 3.34
N LYS A 57 -6.87 9.41 3.73
CA LYS A 57 -6.60 10.67 4.39
C LYS A 57 -6.58 11.86 3.42
N ILE A 58 -6.46 11.61 2.13
CA ILE A 58 -6.36 12.66 1.12
C ILE A 58 -7.73 12.89 0.52
N LYS A 59 -8.33 14.04 0.83
CA LYS A 59 -9.72 14.32 0.44
C LYS A 59 -9.84 14.97 -0.93
N LYS A 60 -8.86 15.75 -1.36
CA LYS A 60 -8.88 16.42 -2.67
C LYS A 60 -8.16 15.57 -3.70
N LYS A 61 -8.69 15.54 -4.93
CA LYS A 61 -8.00 14.87 -6.04
C LYS A 61 -6.59 15.45 -6.19
N SER A 62 -5.59 14.58 -6.19
CA SER A 62 -4.18 14.98 -6.15
C SER A 62 -3.34 14.10 -7.08
N GLU A 63 -2.17 14.61 -7.46
CA GLU A 63 -1.12 13.80 -8.06
C GLU A 63 -0.31 13.21 -6.92
N ILE A 64 -0.19 11.89 -6.89
CA ILE A 64 0.44 11.18 -5.78
C ILE A 64 1.46 10.20 -6.30
N VAL A 65 2.66 10.21 -5.71
CA VAL A 65 3.66 9.16 -5.94
C VAL A 65 3.69 8.31 -4.68
N ILE A 66 3.43 7.02 -4.84
CA ILE A 66 3.49 6.07 -3.72
C ILE A 66 4.75 5.23 -3.86
N TYR A 67 5.56 5.24 -2.81
CA TYR A 67 6.79 4.45 -2.71
C TYR A 67 6.51 3.22 -1.86
N THR A 68 6.78 2.04 -2.40
CA THR A 68 6.59 0.77 -1.71
C THR A 68 7.77 -0.15 -1.99
N ASP A 69 8.17 -0.95 -1.01
CA ASP A 69 9.17 -1.99 -1.21
C ASP A 69 8.53 -3.33 -1.61
N SER A 70 7.21 -3.38 -1.65
CA SER A 70 6.47 -4.59 -2.03
C SER A 70 6.25 -4.65 -3.54
N LYS A 71 6.94 -5.58 -4.20
CA LYS A 71 6.68 -5.85 -5.62
C LYS A 71 5.28 -6.41 -5.83
N TYR A 72 4.78 -7.17 -4.86
CA TYR A 72 3.42 -7.71 -4.90
C TYR A 72 2.39 -6.58 -5.06
N VAL A 73 2.49 -5.54 -4.25
CA VAL A 73 1.57 -4.39 -4.33
C VAL A 73 1.76 -3.64 -5.64
N LYS A 74 2.99 -3.28 -5.97
CA LYS A 74 3.26 -2.50 -7.19
C LYS A 74 2.82 -3.23 -8.45
N ASP A 75 3.22 -4.48 -8.61
CA ASP A 75 2.89 -5.25 -9.80
C ASP A 75 1.40 -5.57 -9.87
N GLY A 76 0.78 -5.83 -8.73
CA GLY A 76 -0.65 -6.09 -8.70
C GLY A 76 -1.48 -4.90 -9.15
N ILE A 77 -1.22 -3.73 -8.59
CA ILE A 77 -2.03 -2.54 -8.90
C ILE A 77 -1.74 -1.95 -10.28
N THR A 78 -0.53 -2.10 -10.78
CA THR A 78 -0.16 -1.54 -12.10
C THR A 78 -0.39 -2.51 -13.25
N ASP A 79 -0.42 -3.81 -12.99
CA ASP A 79 -0.44 -4.82 -14.05
C ASP A 79 -1.53 -5.88 -13.85
N TRP A 80 -1.45 -6.67 -12.77
CA TRP A 80 -2.33 -7.83 -12.59
C TRP A 80 -3.81 -7.47 -12.46
N ILE A 81 -4.12 -6.34 -11.85
CA ILE A 81 -5.49 -5.94 -11.54
C ILE A 81 -6.35 -5.80 -12.80
N LYS A 82 -5.75 -5.41 -13.92
CA LYS A 82 -6.46 -5.29 -15.19
C LYS A 82 -6.99 -6.64 -15.64
N LYS A 83 -6.18 -7.68 -15.52
CA LYS A 83 -6.59 -9.05 -15.86
C LYS A 83 -7.65 -9.56 -14.91
N TRP A 84 -7.49 -9.29 -13.61
CA TRP A 84 -8.46 -9.73 -12.61
C TRP A 84 -9.84 -9.10 -12.86
N LYS A 85 -9.88 -7.82 -13.15
CA LYS A 85 -11.14 -7.12 -13.44
C LYS A 85 -11.85 -7.69 -14.65
N SER A 86 -11.11 -8.04 -15.71
CA SER A 86 -11.68 -8.61 -16.91
C SER A 86 -12.06 -10.08 -16.76
N ASN A 87 -11.65 -10.73 -15.68
CA ASN A 87 -11.89 -12.14 -15.43
C ASN A 87 -12.67 -12.39 -14.13
N ASP A 88 -13.58 -11.49 -13.78
CA ASP A 88 -14.44 -11.55 -12.59
C ASP A 88 -13.64 -11.80 -11.29
N TRP A 89 -12.45 -11.22 -11.17
CA TRP A 89 -11.58 -11.36 -10.01
C TRP A 89 -11.17 -12.80 -9.74
N LYS A 90 -11.02 -13.57 -10.80
CA LYS A 90 -10.54 -14.95 -10.73
C LYS A 90 -9.15 -15.06 -11.35
N ASN A 91 -8.31 -15.90 -10.76
CA ASN A 91 -6.99 -16.18 -11.31
C ASN A 91 -7.07 -17.19 -12.47
N SER A 92 -5.93 -17.57 -13.04
CA SER A 92 -5.87 -18.53 -14.15
C SER A 92 -6.44 -19.90 -13.79
N ASN A 93 -6.50 -20.26 -12.52
CA ASN A 93 -7.08 -21.52 -12.01
C ASN A 93 -8.57 -21.38 -11.66
N LYS A 94 -9.22 -20.31 -12.08
CA LYS A 94 -10.64 -20.00 -11.84
C LYS A 94 -10.99 -19.84 -10.35
N LYS A 95 -10.00 -19.60 -9.50
CA LYS A 95 -10.22 -19.31 -8.08
C LYS A 95 -10.21 -17.81 -7.84
N LEU A 96 -10.97 -17.34 -6.85
CA LEU A 96 -10.98 -15.92 -6.49
C LEU A 96 -9.57 -15.45 -6.14
N VAL A 97 -9.25 -14.25 -6.58
CA VAL A 97 -7.97 -13.62 -6.29
C VAL A 97 -7.80 -13.44 -4.79
N LYS A 98 -6.63 -13.83 -4.27
CA LYS A 98 -6.28 -13.64 -2.88
C LYS A 98 -6.29 -12.16 -2.53
N ASN A 99 -6.83 -11.82 -1.37
CA ASN A 99 -6.91 -10.44 -0.90
C ASN A 99 -7.77 -9.55 -1.80
N LYS A 100 -8.72 -10.13 -2.50
CA LYS A 100 -9.63 -9.41 -3.40
C LYS A 100 -10.24 -8.18 -2.72
N ASP A 101 -10.67 -8.31 -1.46
CA ASP A 101 -11.28 -7.24 -0.70
C ASP A 101 -10.38 -6.00 -0.64
N LEU A 102 -9.09 -6.20 -0.36
CA LEU A 102 -8.13 -5.10 -0.26
C LEU A 102 -7.74 -4.57 -1.63
N TRP A 103 -7.62 -5.44 -2.63
CA TRP A 103 -7.31 -5.01 -3.99
C TRP A 103 -8.40 -4.08 -4.55
N ILE A 104 -9.66 -4.40 -4.30
CA ILE A 104 -10.79 -3.56 -4.73
C ILE A 104 -10.74 -2.19 -4.03
N LYS A 105 -10.49 -2.18 -2.72
CA LYS A 105 -10.39 -0.93 -1.96
C LYS A 105 -9.23 -0.07 -2.45
N LEU A 106 -8.08 -0.67 -2.75
CA LEU A 106 -6.92 0.05 -3.25
C LEU A 106 -7.20 0.65 -4.62
N ASP A 107 -7.77 -0.14 -5.52
CA ASP A 107 -8.12 0.32 -6.86
C ASP A 107 -9.10 1.50 -6.81
N ASP A 108 -10.16 1.38 -6.02
CA ASP A 108 -11.15 2.46 -5.86
C ASP A 108 -10.50 3.73 -5.32
N SER A 109 -9.60 3.59 -4.35
CA SER A 109 -8.90 4.73 -3.77
C SER A 109 -7.98 5.40 -4.78
N CYS A 110 -7.29 4.61 -5.61
CA CYS A 110 -6.40 5.13 -6.65
C CYS A 110 -7.15 5.90 -7.73
N GLN A 111 -8.37 5.47 -8.06
CA GLN A 111 -9.16 6.13 -9.10
C GLN A 111 -9.60 7.54 -8.74
N LYS A 112 -9.58 7.89 -7.47
CA LYS A 112 -9.92 9.24 -6.98
C LYS A 112 -8.78 10.23 -7.17
N HIS A 113 -7.59 9.74 -7.54
CA HIS A 113 -6.38 10.54 -7.67
C HIS A 113 -5.61 10.12 -8.92
N LYS A 114 -4.56 10.86 -9.24
CA LYS A 114 -3.59 10.44 -10.25
C LYS A 114 -2.40 9.84 -9.50
N VAL A 115 -2.34 8.52 -9.46
CA VAL A 115 -1.36 7.80 -8.65
C VAL A 115 -0.29 7.16 -9.54
N ASN A 116 0.97 7.45 -9.21
CA ASN A 116 2.13 6.79 -9.80
C ASN A 116 2.79 5.95 -8.72
N TRP A 117 3.13 4.71 -9.06
CA TRP A 117 3.75 3.77 -8.13
C TRP A 117 5.23 3.65 -8.42
N LYS A 118 6.04 3.73 -7.38
CA LYS A 118 7.49 3.49 -7.49
C LYS A 118 7.91 2.42 -6.50
N TRP A 119 8.56 1.39 -7.02
CA TRP A 119 9.16 0.39 -6.17
C TRP A 119 10.51 0.89 -5.67
N VAL A 120 10.76 0.71 -4.38
CA VAL A 120 12.04 1.03 -3.75
C VAL A 120 12.55 -0.23 -3.06
N LYS A 121 13.87 -0.41 -3.10
CA LYS A 121 14.47 -1.57 -2.47
C LYS A 121 14.37 -1.43 -0.95
N ALA A 122 13.96 -2.51 -0.26
CA ALA A 122 13.88 -2.53 1.19
C ALA A 122 15.25 -2.24 1.80
N HIS A 123 15.28 -1.40 2.84
CA HIS A 123 16.48 -1.05 3.57
C HIS A 123 17.57 -0.39 2.69
N ALA A 124 17.14 0.36 1.68
CA ALA A 124 18.07 1.02 0.75
C ALA A 124 18.61 2.37 1.25
N GLY A 125 18.45 2.69 2.52
CA GLY A 125 18.96 3.91 3.11
C GLY A 125 18.09 5.15 2.92
N ASN A 126 16.90 5.00 2.36
CA ASN A 126 15.96 6.11 2.24
C ASN A 126 15.38 6.45 3.61
N LYS A 127 15.47 7.72 4.01
CA LYS A 127 15.03 8.18 5.32
C LYS A 127 13.58 7.83 5.63
N TYR A 128 12.67 8.10 4.69
CA TYR A 128 11.24 7.87 4.91
C TYR A 128 10.89 6.38 4.88
N ASN A 129 11.55 5.60 4.04
CA ASN A 129 11.39 4.16 4.04
C ASN A 129 11.80 3.56 5.38
N ASN A 130 12.92 4.00 5.94
CA ASN A 130 13.39 3.51 7.24
C ASN A 130 12.40 3.88 8.35
N LEU A 131 11.86 5.09 8.34
CA LEU A 131 10.89 5.52 9.34
C LEU A 131 9.60 4.71 9.26
N VAL A 132 9.11 4.44 8.04
CA VAL A 132 7.87 3.68 7.89
C VAL A 132 8.07 2.21 8.27
N ASP A 133 9.25 1.64 8.01
CA ASP A 133 9.58 0.29 8.47
C ASP A 133 9.50 0.18 9.99
N GLU A 134 10.04 1.15 10.72
CA GLU A 134 9.96 1.19 12.17
C GLU A 134 8.52 1.28 12.67
N LEU A 135 7.72 2.12 12.04
CA LEU A 135 6.32 2.30 12.43
C LEU A 135 5.49 1.06 12.18
N ALA A 136 5.77 0.32 11.10
CA ALA A 136 4.99 -0.86 10.74
C ALA A 136 5.22 -2.04 11.70
N VAL A 137 6.34 -2.08 12.40
CA VAL A 137 6.68 -3.18 13.31
C VAL A 137 6.02 -3.04 14.69
N LEU A 138 5.37 -1.95 14.97
CA LEU A 138 4.74 -1.71 16.27
C LEU A 138 3.59 -2.69 16.57
#